data_cd2a09d283b2cc1365309622b7461d65
#
_entry.id   cd2a09d283b2cc1365309622b7461d65
#
_cell.length_a   1.000
_cell.length_b   1.000
_cell.length_c   1.000
_cell.angle_alpha   90.00
_cell.angle_beta   90.00
_cell.angle_gamma   90.00
#
_symmetry.space_group_name_H-M   'P 1'
#
loop_
_entity.id
_entity.type
_entity.pdbx_description
1 polymer ?
#
loop_
_entity_poly.entity_id
_entity_poly.type
_entity_poly.pdbx_seq_one_letter_code
_entity_poly.pdbx_strand_id
1 'polypeptide(L)'
;TWFWGLTGALGALMLSFVVQVILNQIIIRHALTQYNSNEKVSRSEIYSMLGFSIPVALQESLYTIVHWIGLLLLIHFANYGEVGLSSAAALWQSVVIFVPAMLKNVMFSYLSSSDNHSSLINKLLLVNFLSSLLPVSIVILFSGFISSFYGVSFVGLPKVLNISAAAALFICLSEVYCYEFISRGKPWIVFIARLVRDMFILILTYIILQQINESQAYWFALISLIANGIFLILLHLRYRHVK
;
A
#
# COMPACT_ATOMS: atom_id res chain seq x y z
N THR A 1 9.90 -20.38 -15.85
CA THR A 1 11.04 -20.62 -14.92
C THR A 1 11.68 -21.99 -15.08
N TRP A 2 10.91 -23.07 -15.32
CA TRP A 2 11.44 -24.44 -15.45
C TRP A 2 12.45 -24.61 -16.59
N PHE A 3 12.20 -24.01 -17.76
CA PHE A 3 13.08 -24.15 -18.93
C PHE A 3 14.13 -23.02 -19.07
N TRP A 4 13.85 -21.82 -18.59
CA TRP A 4 14.64 -20.62 -18.89
C TRP A 4 15.06 -19.84 -17.64
N GLY A 5 14.88 -20.42 -16.44
CA GLY A 5 15.30 -19.82 -15.17
C GLY A 5 14.83 -18.38 -14.97
N LEU A 6 15.73 -17.51 -14.52
CA LEU A 6 15.47 -16.10 -14.22
C LEU A 6 15.10 -15.30 -15.48
N THR A 7 15.72 -15.57 -16.62
CA THR A 7 15.44 -14.88 -17.89
C THR A 7 14.03 -15.16 -18.38
N GLY A 8 13.54 -16.41 -18.21
CA GLY A 8 12.16 -16.77 -18.51
C GLY A 8 11.14 -16.07 -17.62
N ALA A 9 11.46 -15.92 -16.33
CA ALA A 9 10.60 -15.19 -15.40
C ALA A 9 10.50 -13.70 -15.77
N LEU A 10 11.61 -13.05 -16.07
CA LEU A 10 11.63 -11.65 -16.52
C LEU A 10 10.92 -11.46 -17.85
N GLY A 11 11.12 -12.38 -18.80
CA GLY A 11 10.42 -12.36 -20.09
C GLY A 11 8.90 -12.49 -19.94
N ALA A 12 8.44 -13.41 -19.07
CA ALA A 12 7.02 -13.58 -18.77
C ALA A 12 6.40 -12.33 -18.11
N LEU A 13 7.13 -11.68 -17.19
CA LEU A 13 6.74 -10.42 -16.58
C LEU A 13 6.59 -9.30 -17.63
N MET A 14 7.58 -9.11 -18.50
CA MET A 14 7.50 -8.12 -19.58
C MET A 14 6.34 -8.40 -20.53
N LEU A 15 6.13 -9.66 -20.91
CA LEU A 15 5.02 -10.06 -21.76
C LEU A 15 3.67 -9.75 -21.11
N SER A 16 3.53 -9.98 -19.79
CA SER A 16 2.29 -9.66 -19.07
C SER A 16 1.97 -8.17 -19.11
N PHE A 17 2.96 -7.29 -18.95
CA PHE A 17 2.75 -5.83 -19.07
C PHE A 17 2.35 -5.43 -20.51
N VAL A 18 2.97 -6.01 -21.53
CA VAL A 18 2.61 -5.74 -22.92
C VAL A 18 1.18 -6.16 -23.20
N VAL A 19 0.78 -7.37 -22.78
CA VAL A 19 -0.59 -7.87 -22.91
C VAL A 19 -1.59 -6.96 -22.17
N GLN A 20 -1.26 -6.52 -20.96
CA GLN A 20 -2.11 -5.60 -20.19
C GLN A 20 -2.30 -4.26 -20.91
N VAL A 21 -1.24 -3.67 -21.47
CA VAL A 21 -1.33 -2.42 -22.25
C VAL A 21 -2.22 -2.60 -23.48
N ILE A 22 -2.03 -3.70 -24.23
CA ILE A 22 -2.85 -3.99 -25.42
C ILE A 22 -4.32 -4.15 -25.04
N LEU A 23 -4.64 -4.94 -24.02
CA LEU A 23 -6.02 -5.15 -23.57
C LEU A 23 -6.67 -3.85 -23.10
N ASN A 24 -5.96 -3.05 -22.29
CA ASN A 24 -6.44 -1.74 -21.87
C ASN A 24 -6.72 -0.82 -23.05
N GLN A 25 -5.85 -0.82 -24.06
CA GLN A 25 -6.02 0.02 -25.25
C GLN A 25 -7.23 -0.41 -26.10
N ILE A 26 -7.49 -1.72 -26.22
CA ILE A 26 -8.67 -2.26 -26.90
C ILE A 26 -9.95 -1.83 -26.18
N ILE A 27 -9.99 -1.99 -24.83
CA ILE A 27 -11.15 -1.63 -24.00
C ILE A 27 -11.43 -0.12 -24.09
N ILE A 28 -10.39 0.71 -23.98
CA ILE A 28 -10.52 2.17 -24.08
C ILE A 28 -11.03 2.57 -25.46
N ARG A 29 -10.47 2.01 -26.54
CA ARG A 29 -10.97 2.29 -27.91
C ARG A 29 -12.43 1.91 -28.07
N HIS A 30 -12.83 0.74 -27.56
CA HIS A 30 -14.23 0.31 -27.62
C HIS A 30 -15.16 1.23 -26.82
N ALA A 31 -14.76 1.66 -25.63
CA ALA A 31 -15.50 2.63 -24.84
C ALA A 31 -15.60 4.00 -25.54
N LEU A 32 -14.52 4.49 -26.14
CA LEU A 32 -14.48 5.77 -26.84
C LEU A 32 -15.33 5.78 -28.12
N THR A 33 -15.52 4.65 -28.80
CA THR A 33 -16.42 4.57 -29.98
C THR A 33 -17.89 4.78 -29.61
N GLN A 34 -18.27 4.58 -28.34
CA GLN A 34 -19.62 4.88 -27.85
C GLN A 34 -19.81 6.37 -27.49
N TYR A 35 -18.71 7.09 -27.26
CA TYR A 35 -18.71 8.53 -26.97
C TYR A 35 -18.29 9.31 -28.22
N ASN A 36 -19.26 9.74 -28.99
CA ASN A 36 -19.04 10.49 -30.24
C ASN A 36 -18.81 11.99 -29.93
N SER A 37 -17.77 12.33 -29.18
CA SER A 37 -17.40 13.73 -28.91
C SER A 37 -16.23 14.15 -29.78
N ASN A 38 -16.53 14.95 -30.83
CA ASN A 38 -15.54 15.67 -31.63
C ASN A 38 -14.96 16.91 -30.91
N GLU A 39 -15.15 17.03 -29.59
CA GLU A 39 -14.66 18.18 -28.83
C GLU A 39 -13.15 18.07 -28.63
N LYS A 40 -12.43 19.11 -29.02
CA LYS A 40 -11.00 19.23 -28.79
C LYS A 40 -10.76 19.49 -27.31
N VAL A 41 -10.02 18.60 -26.65
CA VAL A 41 -9.61 18.76 -25.26
C VAL A 41 -8.87 20.10 -25.10
N SER A 42 -9.34 20.94 -24.19
CA SER A 42 -8.73 22.24 -23.87
C SER A 42 -7.42 22.02 -23.11
N ARG A 43 -6.46 22.95 -23.29
CA ARG A 43 -5.22 22.93 -22.51
C ARG A 43 -5.47 23.04 -21.00
N SER A 44 -6.50 23.76 -20.58
CA SER A 44 -6.88 23.88 -19.17
C SER A 44 -7.36 22.54 -18.60
N GLU A 45 -8.06 21.73 -19.38
CA GLU A 45 -8.51 20.38 -18.97
C GLU A 45 -7.31 19.44 -18.81
N ILE A 46 -6.33 19.50 -19.73
CA ILE A 46 -5.09 18.71 -19.63
C ILE A 46 -4.34 19.07 -18.33
N TYR A 47 -4.17 20.35 -18.02
CA TYR A 47 -3.51 20.77 -16.78
C TYR A 47 -4.27 20.34 -15.54
N SER A 48 -5.59 20.41 -15.54
CA SER A 48 -6.43 19.93 -14.44
C SER A 48 -6.28 18.41 -14.23
N MET A 49 -6.31 17.63 -15.32
CA MET A 49 -6.10 16.17 -15.28
C MET A 49 -4.69 15.82 -14.79
N LEU A 50 -3.66 16.52 -15.25
CA LEU A 50 -2.28 16.29 -14.78
C LEU A 50 -2.12 16.67 -13.31
N GLY A 51 -2.72 17.79 -12.88
CA GLY A 51 -2.71 18.25 -11.49
C GLY A 51 -3.34 17.23 -10.52
N PHE A 52 -4.31 16.44 -11.00
CA PHE A 52 -4.91 15.35 -10.26
C PHE A 52 -4.12 14.05 -10.36
N SER A 53 -3.68 13.66 -11.57
CA SER A 53 -3.08 12.36 -11.84
C SER A 53 -1.65 12.26 -11.34
N ILE A 54 -0.86 13.35 -11.40
CA ILE A 54 0.54 13.36 -10.94
C ILE A 54 0.67 12.97 -9.47
N PRO A 55 -0.03 13.63 -8.51
CA PRO A 55 0.10 13.25 -7.10
C PRO A 55 -0.43 11.84 -6.81
N VAL A 56 -1.42 11.34 -7.56
CA VAL A 56 -1.90 9.95 -7.45
C VAL A 56 -0.81 8.97 -7.91
N ALA A 57 -0.16 9.23 -9.03
CA ALA A 57 0.94 8.38 -9.52
C ALA A 57 2.17 8.43 -8.59
N LEU A 58 2.53 9.61 -8.10
CA LEU A 58 3.65 9.79 -7.18
C LEU A 58 3.44 9.03 -5.86
N GLN A 59 2.24 9.05 -5.28
CA GLN A 59 1.97 8.34 -4.03
C GLN A 59 2.04 6.80 -4.18
N GLU A 60 1.66 6.24 -5.32
CA GLU A 60 1.80 4.81 -5.59
C GLU A 60 3.29 4.43 -5.79
N SER A 61 4.06 5.31 -6.42
CA SER A 61 5.51 5.13 -6.60
C SER A 61 6.29 5.21 -5.28
N LEU A 62 5.89 6.11 -4.37
CA LEU A 62 6.52 6.29 -3.06
C LEU A 62 6.58 4.98 -2.26
N TYR A 63 5.48 4.24 -2.22
CA TYR A 63 5.43 2.96 -1.49
C TYR A 63 6.56 2.01 -1.93
N THR A 64 6.74 1.87 -3.24
CA THR A 64 7.79 0.99 -3.79
C THR A 64 9.19 1.50 -3.46
N ILE A 65 9.43 2.81 -3.62
CA ILE A 65 10.73 3.43 -3.34
C ILE A 65 11.10 3.27 -1.86
N VAL A 66 10.18 3.58 -0.96
CA VAL A 66 10.39 3.49 0.50
C VAL A 66 10.63 2.05 0.96
N HIS A 67 9.88 1.11 0.39
CA HIS A 67 10.10 -0.32 0.66
C HIS A 67 11.51 -0.77 0.27
N TRP A 68 11.99 -0.41 -0.92
CA TRP A 68 13.35 -0.74 -1.36
C TRP A 68 14.43 -0.06 -0.53
N ILE A 69 14.26 1.22 -0.19
CA ILE A 69 15.21 1.91 0.69
C ILE A 69 15.23 1.26 2.08
N GLY A 70 14.07 0.88 2.63
CA GLY A 70 13.98 0.15 3.90
C GLY A 70 14.74 -1.18 3.88
N LEU A 71 14.62 -1.96 2.81
CA LEU A 71 15.39 -3.20 2.63
C LEU A 71 16.90 -2.93 2.50
N LEU A 72 17.31 -1.86 1.79
CA LEU A 72 18.71 -1.47 1.70
C LEU A 72 19.29 -1.06 3.06
N LEU A 73 18.52 -0.36 3.90
CA LEU A 73 18.91 -0.05 5.28
C LEU A 73 19.10 -1.34 6.10
N LEU A 74 18.21 -2.32 5.96
CA LEU A 74 18.35 -3.62 6.62
C LEU A 74 19.59 -4.39 6.13
N ILE A 75 19.92 -4.34 4.84
CA ILE A 75 21.14 -4.95 4.30
C ILE A 75 22.38 -4.27 4.88
N HIS A 76 22.35 -2.94 4.97
CA HIS A 76 23.52 -2.16 5.41
C HIS A 76 23.83 -2.31 6.90
N PHE A 77 22.80 -2.28 7.77
CA PHE A 77 22.96 -2.30 9.21
C PHE A 77 22.78 -3.67 9.87
N ALA A 78 22.16 -4.62 9.15
CA ALA A 78 21.87 -5.94 9.67
C ALA A 78 22.53 -7.04 8.83
N ASN A 79 21.73 -7.93 8.28
CA ASN A 79 22.17 -9.03 7.44
C ASN A 79 21.03 -9.52 6.52
N TYR A 80 21.36 -10.39 5.59
CA TYR A 80 20.38 -10.98 4.66
C TYR A 80 19.28 -11.81 5.35
N GLY A 81 19.54 -12.35 6.55
CA GLY A 81 18.53 -13.05 7.34
C GLY A 81 17.40 -12.13 7.78
N GLU A 82 17.73 -10.93 8.30
CA GLU A 82 16.76 -9.91 8.70
C GLU A 82 15.95 -9.39 7.49
N VAL A 83 16.60 -9.24 6.33
CA VAL A 83 15.91 -8.92 5.07
C VAL A 83 14.94 -10.03 4.68
N GLY A 84 15.34 -11.29 4.84
CA GLY A 84 14.47 -12.45 4.62
C GLY A 84 13.22 -12.43 5.50
N LEU A 85 13.40 -12.17 6.81
CA LEU A 85 12.30 -12.04 7.77
C LEU A 85 11.34 -10.90 7.38
N SER A 86 11.88 -9.72 7.05
CA SER A 86 11.11 -8.56 6.63
C SER A 86 10.35 -8.83 5.33
N SER A 87 10.99 -9.45 4.34
CA SER A 87 10.38 -9.78 3.05
C SER A 87 9.27 -10.82 3.19
N ALA A 88 9.48 -11.85 4.00
CA ALA A 88 8.46 -12.85 4.30
C ALA A 88 7.24 -12.21 4.99
N ALA A 89 7.47 -11.35 5.97
CA ALA A 89 6.40 -10.63 6.65
C ALA A 89 5.64 -9.68 5.70
N ALA A 90 6.33 -9.00 4.78
CA ALA A 90 5.71 -8.14 3.78
C ALA A 90 4.83 -8.92 2.79
N LEU A 91 5.22 -10.14 2.40
CA LEU A 91 4.37 -11.02 1.59
C LEU A 91 3.06 -11.36 2.31
N TRP A 92 3.10 -11.72 3.57
CA TRP A 92 1.91 -12.01 4.37
C TRP A 92 1.08 -10.75 4.63
N GLN A 93 1.72 -9.60 4.83
CA GLN A 93 1.03 -8.32 4.91
C GLN A 93 0.23 -8.02 3.62
N SER A 94 0.80 -8.31 2.44
CA SER A 94 0.08 -8.14 1.18
C SER A 94 -1.11 -9.08 1.03
N VAL A 95 -1.03 -10.31 1.57
CA VAL A 95 -2.18 -11.24 1.64
C VAL A 95 -3.29 -10.68 2.53
N VAL A 96 -2.95 -10.08 3.67
CA VAL A 96 -3.92 -9.43 4.56
C VAL A 96 -4.61 -8.25 3.86
N ILE A 97 -3.85 -7.42 3.16
CA ILE A 97 -4.36 -6.22 2.47
C ILE A 97 -5.17 -6.58 1.21
N PHE A 98 -5.02 -7.78 0.66
CA PHE A 98 -5.60 -8.18 -0.63
C PHE A 98 -7.12 -7.98 -0.69
N VAL A 99 -7.88 -8.42 0.33
CA VAL A 99 -9.35 -8.28 0.35
C VAL A 99 -9.78 -6.81 0.42
N PRO A 100 -9.27 -5.98 1.37
CA PRO A 100 -9.53 -4.54 1.37
C PRO A 100 -9.11 -3.85 0.07
N ALA A 101 -8.00 -4.25 -0.55
CA ALA A 101 -7.55 -3.67 -1.81
C ALA A 101 -8.50 -3.93 -2.98
N MET A 102 -9.17 -5.06 -3.02
CA MET A 102 -10.22 -5.33 -4.02
C MET A 102 -11.42 -4.38 -3.90
N LEU A 103 -11.72 -3.91 -2.70
CA LEU A 103 -12.81 -2.98 -2.45
C LEU A 103 -12.49 -1.53 -2.89
N LYS A 104 -11.21 -1.24 -3.18
CA LYS A 104 -10.70 0.09 -3.54
C LYS A 104 -11.55 0.81 -4.60
N ASN A 105 -11.79 0.15 -5.73
CA ASN A 105 -12.51 0.77 -6.85
C ASN A 105 -14.00 1.00 -6.53
N VAL A 106 -14.60 0.05 -5.79
CA VAL A 106 -15.98 0.16 -5.32
C VAL A 106 -16.12 1.33 -4.35
N MET A 107 -15.20 1.43 -3.38
CA MET A 107 -15.17 2.53 -2.42
C MET A 107 -15.03 3.88 -3.10
N PHE A 108 -14.10 4.00 -4.05
CA PHE A 108 -13.88 5.23 -4.79
C PHE A 108 -15.12 5.65 -5.59
N SER A 109 -15.79 4.70 -6.26
CA SER A 109 -17.03 4.96 -6.99
C SER A 109 -18.14 5.47 -6.07
N TYR A 110 -18.35 4.83 -4.92
CA TYR A 110 -19.36 5.27 -3.93
C TYR A 110 -19.03 6.63 -3.35
N LEU A 111 -17.77 6.92 -3.03
CA LEU A 111 -17.35 8.22 -2.49
C LEU A 111 -17.51 9.34 -3.53
N SER A 112 -17.29 9.06 -4.81
CA SER A 112 -17.42 10.05 -5.89
C SER A 112 -18.88 10.37 -6.23
N SER A 113 -19.82 9.46 -5.96
CA SER A 113 -21.24 9.60 -6.33
C SER A 113 -22.17 10.01 -5.17
N SER A 114 -21.65 10.07 -3.93
CA SER A 114 -22.45 10.31 -2.74
C SER A 114 -22.38 11.75 -2.25
N ASP A 115 -23.53 12.36 -1.96
CA ASP A 115 -23.61 13.68 -1.31
C ASP A 115 -23.40 13.59 0.21
N ASN A 116 -23.67 12.43 0.81
CA ASN A 116 -23.56 12.23 2.27
C ASN A 116 -22.29 11.47 2.66
N HIS A 117 -21.16 12.13 2.52
CA HIS A 117 -19.83 11.55 2.80
C HIS A 117 -19.66 11.03 4.24
N SER A 118 -20.29 11.67 5.25
CA SER A 118 -20.01 11.32 6.65
C SER A 118 -20.59 9.98 7.08
N SER A 119 -21.79 9.66 6.68
CA SER A 119 -22.42 8.37 6.95
C SER A 119 -21.73 7.26 6.16
N LEU A 120 -21.34 7.55 4.91
CA LEU A 120 -20.68 6.62 4.03
C LEU A 120 -19.29 6.22 4.53
N ILE A 121 -18.48 7.18 4.98
CA ILE A 121 -17.14 6.89 5.51
C ILE A 121 -17.19 5.95 6.70
N ASN A 122 -18.13 6.17 7.65
CA ASN A 122 -18.24 5.27 8.80
C ASN A 122 -18.58 3.83 8.38
N LYS A 123 -19.43 3.66 7.37
CA LYS A 123 -19.74 2.34 6.80
C LYS A 123 -18.52 1.73 6.12
N LEU A 124 -17.79 2.51 5.32
CA LEU A 124 -16.59 2.05 4.63
C LEU A 124 -15.45 1.70 5.61
N LEU A 125 -15.28 2.47 6.68
CA LEU A 125 -14.34 2.14 7.76
C LEU A 125 -14.71 0.82 8.43
N LEU A 126 -16.00 0.60 8.72
CA LEU A 126 -16.47 -0.65 9.32
C LEU A 126 -16.23 -1.84 8.38
N VAL A 127 -16.56 -1.71 7.10
CA VAL A 127 -16.33 -2.76 6.10
C VAL A 127 -14.85 -3.08 5.97
N ASN A 128 -13.98 -2.05 5.86
CA ASN A 128 -12.53 -2.26 5.79
C ASN A 128 -11.95 -2.85 7.07
N PHE A 129 -12.45 -2.42 8.24
CA PHE A 129 -12.04 -2.99 9.52
C PHE A 129 -12.39 -4.48 9.59
N LEU A 130 -13.64 -4.86 9.32
CA LEU A 130 -14.08 -6.24 9.39
C LEU A 130 -13.38 -7.13 8.34
N SER A 131 -13.21 -6.62 7.11
CA SER A 131 -12.56 -7.37 6.03
C SER A 131 -11.06 -7.57 6.26
N SER A 132 -10.38 -6.67 6.98
CA SER A 132 -8.97 -6.80 7.35
C SER A 132 -8.77 -7.52 8.69
N LEU A 133 -9.69 -7.39 9.63
CA LEU A 133 -9.58 -8.01 10.96
C LEU A 133 -9.49 -9.54 10.89
N LEU A 134 -10.30 -10.15 10.05
CA LEU A 134 -10.32 -11.62 9.89
C LEU A 134 -8.97 -12.16 9.41
N PRO A 135 -8.40 -11.72 8.26
CA PRO A 135 -7.09 -12.21 7.84
C PRO A 135 -5.96 -11.82 8.79
N VAL A 136 -6.00 -10.64 9.42
CA VAL A 136 -5.04 -10.25 10.48
C VAL A 136 -5.07 -11.25 11.62
N SER A 137 -6.26 -11.57 12.13
CA SER A 137 -6.43 -12.53 13.24
C SER A 137 -5.91 -13.92 12.87
N ILE A 138 -6.19 -14.40 11.64
CA ILE A 138 -5.67 -15.67 11.15
C ILE A 138 -4.14 -15.67 11.12
N VAL A 139 -3.52 -14.64 10.55
CA VAL A 139 -2.06 -14.53 10.45
C VAL A 139 -1.41 -14.49 11.83
N ILE A 140 -1.97 -13.74 12.78
CA ILE A 140 -1.43 -13.63 14.15
C ILE A 140 -1.58 -14.99 14.88
N LEU A 141 -2.74 -15.62 14.83
CA LEU A 141 -2.99 -16.89 15.51
C LEU A 141 -2.12 -18.03 14.96
N PHE A 142 -1.90 -18.04 13.65
CA PHE A 142 -1.13 -19.07 12.96
C PHE A 142 0.32 -18.67 12.64
N SER A 143 0.83 -17.56 13.20
CA SER A 143 2.17 -17.04 12.90
C SER A 143 3.28 -18.06 13.15
N GLY A 144 3.19 -18.83 14.23
CA GLY A 144 4.14 -19.92 14.52
C GLY A 144 4.07 -21.05 13.48
N PHE A 145 2.87 -21.46 13.09
CA PHE A 145 2.66 -22.48 12.06
C PHE A 145 3.15 -21.98 10.69
N ILE A 146 2.83 -20.75 10.33
CA ILE A 146 3.36 -20.11 9.10
C ILE A 146 4.88 -20.12 9.09
N SER A 147 5.51 -19.73 10.20
CA SER A 147 6.97 -19.72 10.32
C SER A 147 7.61 -21.09 10.13
N SER A 148 6.94 -22.17 10.54
CA SER A 148 7.47 -23.53 10.38
C SER A 148 7.70 -23.94 8.93
N PHE A 149 6.97 -23.37 7.98
CA PHE A 149 7.17 -23.62 6.55
C PHE A 149 8.43 -22.96 5.96
N TYR A 150 8.93 -21.91 6.64
CA TYR A 150 10.14 -21.19 6.17
C TYR A 150 11.44 -21.82 6.68
N GLY A 151 11.35 -22.79 7.60
CA GLY A 151 12.49 -23.52 8.15
C GLY A 151 13.16 -22.83 9.34
N VAL A 152 14.19 -23.49 9.88
CA VAL A 152 14.87 -23.12 11.13
C VAL A 152 15.56 -21.74 11.12
N SER A 153 15.90 -21.24 9.94
CA SER A 153 16.51 -19.90 9.80
C SER A 153 15.54 -18.74 10.06
N PHE A 154 14.22 -19.02 10.12
CA PHE A 154 13.17 -18.02 10.26
C PHE A 154 12.52 -17.99 11.67
N VAL A 155 13.28 -18.35 12.71
CA VAL A 155 12.79 -18.41 14.11
C VAL A 155 12.21 -17.06 14.59
N GLY A 156 12.74 -15.93 14.11
CA GLY A 156 12.26 -14.57 14.43
C GLY A 156 10.99 -14.16 13.69
N LEU A 157 10.57 -14.90 12.66
CA LEU A 157 9.48 -14.51 11.75
C LEU A 157 8.13 -14.29 12.48
N PRO A 158 7.69 -15.10 13.47
CA PRO A 158 6.38 -14.89 14.11
C PRO A 158 6.24 -13.51 14.74
N LYS A 159 7.31 -12.98 15.35
CA LYS A 159 7.30 -11.65 15.95
C LYS A 159 7.15 -10.55 14.92
N VAL A 160 7.92 -10.62 13.82
CA VAL A 160 7.87 -9.65 12.72
C VAL A 160 6.52 -9.72 12.00
N LEU A 161 6.02 -10.94 11.77
CA LEU A 161 4.76 -11.21 11.11
C LEU A 161 3.57 -10.62 11.88
N ASN A 162 3.52 -10.83 13.20
CA ASN A 162 2.45 -10.31 14.04
C ASN A 162 2.36 -8.79 14.00
N ILE A 163 3.51 -8.11 14.06
CA ILE A 163 3.56 -6.64 13.98
C ILE A 163 3.20 -6.15 12.58
N SER A 164 3.70 -6.79 11.54
CA SER A 164 3.37 -6.42 10.16
C SER A 164 1.89 -6.64 9.84
N ALA A 165 1.29 -7.73 10.35
CA ALA A 165 -0.14 -7.97 10.23
C ALA A 165 -0.97 -6.90 10.98
N ALA A 166 -0.57 -6.51 12.19
CA ALA A 166 -1.21 -5.41 12.92
C ALA A 166 -1.07 -4.07 12.18
N ALA A 167 0.10 -3.79 11.57
CA ALA A 167 0.29 -2.59 10.74
C ALA A 167 -0.64 -2.57 9.52
N ALA A 168 -0.91 -3.73 8.91
CA ALA A 168 -1.85 -3.84 7.79
C ALA A 168 -3.25 -3.33 8.14
N LEU A 169 -3.73 -3.53 9.37
CA LEU A 169 -5.03 -3.01 9.82
C LEU A 169 -5.07 -1.47 9.74
N PHE A 170 -4.03 -0.79 10.25
CA PHE A 170 -3.94 0.66 10.18
C PHE A 170 -3.80 1.16 8.74
N ILE A 171 -3.07 0.43 7.89
CA ILE A 171 -2.97 0.74 6.46
C ILE A 171 -4.35 0.69 5.81
N CYS A 172 -5.10 -0.41 6.00
CA CYS A 172 -6.43 -0.58 5.40
C CYS A 172 -7.43 0.51 5.83
N LEU A 173 -7.40 0.91 7.11
CA LEU A 173 -8.26 2.00 7.61
C LEU A 173 -7.84 3.37 7.07
N SER A 174 -6.53 3.62 6.95
CA SER A 174 -6.01 4.88 6.40
C SER A 174 -6.39 5.06 4.94
N GLU A 175 -6.45 3.97 4.16
CA GLU A 175 -6.83 4.02 2.74
C GLU A 175 -8.25 4.57 2.54
N VAL A 176 -9.19 4.32 3.45
CA VAL A 176 -10.55 4.89 3.37
C VAL A 176 -10.50 6.42 3.37
N TYR A 177 -9.72 7.02 4.26
CA TYR A 177 -9.54 8.47 4.30
C TYR A 177 -8.77 8.99 3.08
N CYS A 178 -7.76 8.24 2.62
CA CYS A 178 -7.02 8.60 1.42
C CYS A 178 -7.96 8.70 0.20
N TYR A 179 -8.81 7.70 0.01
CA TYR A 179 -9.79 7.72 -1.10
C TYR A 179 -10.84 8.80 -0.95
N GLU A 180 -11.24 9.14 0.26
CA GLU A 180 -12.13 10.26 0.51
C GLU A 180 -11.50 11.60 0.09
N PHE A 181 -10.24 11.86 0.44
CA PHE A 181 -9.55 13.08 0.00
C PHE A 181 -9.35 13.10 -1.52
N ILE A 182 -9.04 11.95 -2.14
CA ILE A 182 -8.87 11.85 -3.58
C ILE A 182 -10.21 12.08 -4.29
N SER A 183 -11.31 11.50 -3.82
CA SER A 183 -12.64 11.69 -4.41
C SER A 183 -13.13 13.16 -4.34
N ARG A 184 -12.68 13.91 -3.33
CA ARG A 184 -12.91 15.36 -3.21
C ARG A 184 -11.93 16.21 -4.04
N GLY A 185 -11.15 15.64 -4.92
CA GLY A 185 -10.18 16.36 -5.76
C GLY A 185 -8.98 16.92 -4.99
N LYS A 186 -8.61 16.34 -3.84
CA LYS A 186 -7.50 16.77 -2.99
C LYS A 186 -6.35 15.76 -2.91
N PRO A 187 -5.84 15.20 -4.05
CA PRO A 187 -4.83 14.15 -4.03
C PRO A 187 -3.48 14.62 -3.47
N TRP A 188 -3.15 15.91 -3.57
CA TRP A 188 -1.92 16.49 -3.01
C TRP A 188 -1.84 16.36 -1.49
N ILE A 189 -2.98 16.45 -0.77
CA ILE A 189 -3.01 16.27 0.69
C ILE A 189 -2.57 14.85 1.04
N VAL A 190 -3.07 13.85 0.30
CA VAL A 190 -2.71 12.45 0.51
C VAL A 190 -1.25 12.20 0.19
N PHE A 191 -0.75 12.72 -0.94
CA PHE A 191 0.64 12.59 -1.34
C PHE A 191 1.60 13.15 -0.27
N ILE A 192 1.37 14.39 0.19
CA ILE A 192 2.22 15.03 1.20
C ILE A 192 2.15 14.25 2.54
N ALA A 193 0.96 13.85 2.95
CA ALA A 193 0.79 13.10 4.20
C ALA A 193 1.50 11.73 4.15
N ARG A 194 1.43 11.01 3.02
CA ARG A 194 2.18 9.76 2.81
C ARG A 194 3.69 10.03 2.77
N LEU A 195 4.14 11.07 2.08
CA LEU A 195 5.55 11.44 2.02
C LEU A 195 6.13 11.71 3.42
N VAL A 196 5.41 12.45 4.25
CA VAL A 196 5.83 12.73 5.64
C VAL A 196 5.90 11.44 6.46
N ARG A 197 4.89 10.57 6.38
CA ARG A 197 4.90 9.26 7.04
C ARG A 197 6.11 8.42 6.61
N ASP A 198 6.35 8.36 5.31
CA ASP A 198 7.37 7.50 4.73
C ASP A 198 8.78 8.02 5.04
N MET A 199 8.98 9.33 5.03
CA MET A 199 10.22 9.94 5.51
C MET A 199 10.43 9.65 7.01
N PHE A 200 9.39 9.73 7.81
CA PHE A 200 9.46 9.38 9.23
C PHE A 200 9.88 7.92 9.43
N ILE A 201 9.31 6.99 8.67
CA ILE A 201 9.71 5.57 8.71
C ILE A 201 11.20 5.42 8.38
N LEU A 202 11.68 6.01 7.28
CA LEU A 202 13.07 5.86 6.84
C LEU A 202 14.05 6.48 7.83
N ILE A 203 13.79 7.71 8.28
CA ILE A 203 14.67 8.42 9.23
C ILE A 203 14.74 7.67 10.56
N LEU A 204 13.60 7.26 11.10
CA LEU A 204 13.57 6.54 12.38
C LEU A 204 14.20 5.15 12.26
N THR A 205 13.98 4.46 11.15
CA THR A 205 14.65 3.19 10.85
C THR A 205 16.17 3.36 10.81
N TYR A 206 16.67 4.38 10.09
CA TYR A 206 18.09 4.68 10.02
C TYR A 206 18.69 4.92 11.43
N ILE A 207 18.06 5.76 12.25
CA ILE A 207 18.56 6.10 13.60
C ILE A 207 18.55 4.86 14.52
N ILE A 208 17.48 4.08 14.50
CA ILE A 208 17.32 2.93 15.38
C ILE A 208 18.26 1.79 15.00
N LEU A 209 18.40 1.49 13.70
CA LEU A 209 19.26 0.41 13.22
C LEU A 209 20.75 0.68 13.49
N GLN A 210 21.17 1.93 13.64
CA GLN A 210 22.55 2.27 14.05
C GLN A 210 22.84 1.87 15.53
N GLN A 211 21.81 1.81 16.36
CA GLN A 211 21.97 1.61 17.81
C GLN A 211 21.66 0.17 18.23
N ILE A 212 20.93 -0.58 17.42
CA ILE A 212 20.42 -1.91 17.75
C ILE A 212 21.05 -2.95 16.84
N ASN A 213 21.71 -3.95 17.45
CA ASN A 213 22.40 -5.03 16.73
C ASN A 213 21.57 -6.32 16.62
N GLU A 214 20.38 -6.38 17.22
CA GLU A 214 19.55 -7.57 17.25
C GLU A 214 18.14 -7.30 16.78
N SER A 215 17.53 -8.28 16.10
CA SER A 215 16.11 -8.24 15.65
C SER A 215 15.75 -6.99 14.86
N GLN A 216 16.59 -6.57 13.92
CA GLN A 216 16.40 -5.34 13.16
C GLN A 216 15.10 -5.34 12.33
N ALA A 217 14.70 -6.50 11.76
CA ALA A 217 13.43 -6.64 11.05
C ALA A 217 12.22 -6.37 11.95
N TYR A 218 12.30 -6.77 13.23
CA TYR A 218 11.27 -6.49 14.23
C TYR A 218 11.14 -4.97 14.46
N TRP A 219 12.25 -4.27 14.63
CA TRP A 219 12.24 -2.83 14.83
C TRP A 219 11.73 -2.07 13.60
N PHE A 220 12.12 -2.50 12.40
CA PHE A 220 11.59 -1.93 11.16
C PHE A 220 10.07 -2.10 11.06
N ALA A 221 9.54 -3.29 11.38
CA ALA A 221 8.12 -3.54 11.42
C ALA A 221 7.39 -2.71 12.50
N LEU A 222 7.99 -2.55 13.69
CA LEU A 222 7.43 -1.76 14.78
C LEU A 222 7.36 -0.26 14.44
N ILE A 223 8.40 0.28 13.82
CA ILE A 223 8.42 1.66 13.33
C ILE A 223 7.30 1.87 12.30
N SER A 224 7.15 0.91 11.37
CA SER A 224 6.08 0.94 10.38
C SER A 224 4.69 0.90 11.03
N LEU A 225 4.49 0.07 12.05
CA LEU A 225 3.24 0.00 12.81
C LEU A 225 2.90 1.35 13.45
N ILE A 226 3.86 1.94 14.19
CA ILE A 226 3.68 3.23 14.88
C ILE A 226 3.39 4.34 13.86
N ALA A 227 4.16 4.41 12.79
CA ALA A 227 3.99 5.42 11.75
C ALA A 227 2.62 5.34 11.07
N ASN A 228 2.14 4.13 10.75
CA ASN A 228 0.80 3.93 10.17
C ASN A 228 -0.31 4.25 11.17
N GLY A 229 -0.12 3.96 12.47
CA GLY A 229 -1.05 4.36 13.53
C GLY A 229 -1.17 5.89 13.65
N ILE A 230 -0.03 6.60 13.71
CA ILE A 230 0.01 8.07 13.73
C ILE A 230 -0.63 8.64 12.45
N PHE A 231 -0.31 8.07 11.29
CA PHE A 231 -0.86 8.49 10.01
C PHE A 231 -2.39 8.39 10.00
N LEU A 232 -2.97 7.30 10.47
CA LEU A 232 -4.41 7.12 10.59
C LEU A 232 -5.05 8.21 11.49
N ILE A 233 -4.45 8.49 12.65
CA ILE A 233 -4.92 9.52 13.57
C ILE A 233 -4.89 10.91 12.89
N LEU A 234 -3.79 11.26 12.23
CA LEU A 234 -3.65 12.53 11.52
C LEU A 234 -4.67 12.69 10.39
N LEU A 235 -4.91 11.66 9.60
CA LEU A 235 -5.94 11.67 8.55
C LEU A 235 -7.34 11.82 9.14
N HIS A 236 -7.65 11.13 10.23
CA HIS A 236 -8.93 11.26 10.93
C HIS A 236 -9.15 12.67 11.47
N LEU A 237 -8.15 13.27 12.12
CA LEU A 237 -8.22 14.64 12.61
C LEU A 237 -8.39 15.64 11.46
N ARG A 238 -7.62 15.49 10.39
CA ARG A 238 -7.73 16.33 9.21
C ARG A 238 -9.11 16.23 8.55
N TYR A 239 -9.67 15.02 8.49
CA TYR A 239 -11.01 14.81 7.97
C TYR A 239 -12.06 15.56 8.79
N ARG A 240 -11.97 15.56 10.13
CA ARG A 240 -12.88 16.30 11.01
C ARG A 240 -12.84 17.82 10.78
N HIS A 241 -11.67 18.36 10.44
CA HIS A 241 -11.50 19.81 10.18
C HIS A 241 -11.98 20.25 8.79
N VAL A 242 -12.10 19.32 7.84
CA VAL A 242 -12.54 19.61 6.46
C VAL A 242 -14.05 19.39 6.29
N LYS A 243 -14.70 18.82 7.31
CA LYS A 243 -16.14 18.61 7.40
C LYS A 243 -16.88 19.89 7.82
#